data_0231129aec85d54b888d3d835c0c2e86
#
_entry.id   0231129aec85d54b888d3d835c0c2e86
#
_cell.length_a   1.000
_cell.length_b   1.000
_cell.length_c   1.000
_cell.angle_alpha   90.00
_cell.angle_beta   90.00
_cell.angle_gamma   90.00
#
_symmetry.space_group_name_H-M   'P 1'
#
loop_
_entity.id
_entity.type
_entity.pdbx_description
1 polymer ?
#
loop_
_entity_poly.entity_id
_entity_poly.type
_entity_poly.pdbx_seq_one_letter_code
_entity_poly.pdbx_strand_id
1 'polypeptide(L)'
;IISWDAFSFSNAMSSLIYLRDPGDKTLQERVYRELMAYCKEGIYGIGRVFTAEEAEKEEHLKGDFSFVVESDGYTSFADKAVRPLVVEFDDRDYRFGHATHGYLPDRGAQPVFAAQGPDIREGIVLERGKVVDEAPTYASLLGVTLLDTEGEPMEEFLKA
;
A
#
# COMPACT_ATOMS: atom_id res chain seq x y z
N ILE A 1 14.30 -20.04 12.36
CA ILE A 1 13.59 -19.31 13.45
C ILE A 1 12.80 -20.33 14.24
N ILE A 2 13.08 -20.44 15.54
CA ILE A 2 12.42 -21.41 16.43
C ILE A 2 11.15 -20.80 17.04
N SER A 3 11.14 -19.50 17.27
CA SER A 3 9.98 -18.76 17.77
C SER A 3 10.03 -17.33 17.28
N TRP A 4 8.85 -16.70 17.20
CA TRP A 4 8.69 -15.30 16.83
C TRP A 4 7.49 -14.72 17.56
N ASP A 5 7.47 -13.44 17.80
CA ASP A 5 6.36 -12.71 18.40
C ASP A 5 5.64 -11.85 17.35
N ALA A 6 6.41 -11.27 16.44
CA ALA A 6 5.92 -10.51 15.30
C ALA A 6 6.82 -10.75 14.09
N PHE A 7 6.27 -10.59 12.90
CA PHE A 7 7.03 -10.53 11.66
C PHE A 7 6.47 -9.46 10.74
N SER A 8 7.30 -8.97 9.83
CA SER A 8 6.91 -8.00 8.81
C SER A 8 6.77 -8.68 7.45
N PHE A 9 5.83 -8.20 6.66
CA PHE A 9 5.70 -8.51 5.24
C PHE A 9 5.80 -7.21 4.46
N SER A 10 6.91 -7.04 3.75
CA SER A 10 7.25 -5.81 3.06
C SER A 10 6.44 -5.62 1.77
N ASN A 11 6.01 -4.40 1.55
CA ASN A 11 5.45 -3.92 0.28
C ASN A 11 6.20 -2.65 -0.16
N ALA A 12 7.52 -2.74 -0.23
CA ALA A 12 8.44 -1.66 -0.55
C ALA A 12 8.34 -0.46 0.41
N MET A 13 7.48 0.53 0.15
CA MET A 13 7.35 1.75 0.97
C MET A 13 6.41 1.59 2.16
N SER A 14 5.81 0.44 2.33
CA SER A 14 5.05 0.06 3.52
C SER A 14 5.36 -1.37 3.94
N SER A 15 4.97 -1.76 5.15
CA SER A 15 5.07 -3.13 5.61
C SER A 15 3.92 -3.46 6.54
N LEU A 16 3.34 -4.64 6.36
CA LEU A 16 2.31 -5.19 7.22
C LEU A 16 2.97 -5.97 8.35
N ILE A 17 2.54 -5.73 9.56
CA ILE A 17 3.10 -6.38 10.75
C ILE A 17 2.07 -7.37 11.29
N TYR A 18 2.48 -8.61 11.38
CA TYR A 18 1.67 -9.72 11.87
C TYR A 18 2.16 -10.16 13.25
N LEU A 19 1.25 -10.36 14.18
CA LEU A 19 1.54 -10.91 15.49
C LEU A 19 1.28 -12.42 15.50
N ARG A 20 2.09 -13.16 16.24
CA ARG A 20 1.88 -14.59 16.46
C ARG A 20 0.50 -14.88 17.08
N ASP A 21 0.11 -14.04 18.02
CA ASP A 21 -1.22 -14.06 18.63
C ASP A 21 -1.84 -12.66 18.56
N PRO A 22 -2.69 -12.41 17.57
CA PRO A 22 -3.37 -11.10 17.42
C PRO A 22 -4.33 -10.79 18.58
N GLY A 23 -4.74 -11.79 19.37
CA GLY A 23 -5.60 -11.62 20.53
C GLY A 23 -4.85 -11.19 21.80
N ASP A 24 -3.55 -11.37 21.85
CA ASP A 24 -2.74 -11.00 23.02
C ASP A 24 -2.51 -9.48 23.08
N LYS A 25 -3.27 -8.83 23.94
CA LYS A 25 -3.21 -7.37 24.15
C LYS A 25 -1.84 -6.91 24.68
N THR A 26 -1.18 -7.70 25.51
CA THR A 26 0.14 -7.37 26.04
C THR A 26 1.19 -7.39 24.91
N LEU A 27 1.10 -8.37 24.04
CA LEU A 27 1.94 -8.45 22.84
C LEU A 27 1.68 -7.28 21.88
N GLN A 28 0.40 -6.96 21.63
CA GLN A 28 0.02 -5.80 20.80
C GLN A 28 0.62 -4.51 21.34
N GLU A 29 0.42 -4.20 22.62
CA GLU A 29 0.94 -2.99 23.26
C GLU A 29 2.47 -2.91 23.22
N ARG A 30 3.14 -4.06 23.46
CA ARG A 30 4.60 -4.12 23.38
C ARG A 30 5.08 -3.82 21.96
N VAL A 31 4.56 -4.49 20.95
CA VAL A 31 5.00 -4.32 19.57
C VAL A 31 4.68 -2.90 19.07
N TYR A 32 3.48 -2.38 19.37
CA TYR A 32 3.13 -1.00 19.02
C TYR A 32 4.10 0.01 19.60
N ARG A 33 4.44 -0.11 20.89
CA ARG A 33 5.39 0.78 21.56
C ARG A 33 6.79 0.70 20.94
N GLU A 34 7.26 -0.47 20.56
CA GLU A 34 8.53 -0.66 19.87
C GLU A 34 8.52 0.02 18.49
N LEU A 35 7.47 -0.18 17.69
CA LEU A 35 7.33 0.45 16.38
C LEU A 35 7.29 1.98 16.50
N MET A 36 6.57 2.52 17.48
CA MET A 36 6.52 3.96 17.75
C MET A 36 7.89 4.49 18.22
N ALA A 37 8.64 3.72 18.98
CA ALA A 37 10.00 4.10 19.38
C ALA A 37 10.92 4.18 18.16
N TYR A 38 10.90 3.18 17.27
CA TYR A 38 11.67 3.18 16.03
C TYR A 38 11.28 4.32 15.08
N CYS A 39 9.97 4.62 14.97
CA CYS A 39 9.49 5.77 14.21
C CYS A 39 10.07 7.08 14.79
N LYS A 40 10.05 7.23 16.12
CA LYS A 40 10.57 8.43 16.80
C LYS A 40 12.09 8.57 16.68
N GLU A 41 12.84 7.47 16.68
CA GLU A 41 14.29 7.50 16.49
C GLU A 41 14.68 8.00 15.09
N GLY A 42 13.85 7.76 14.07
CA GLY A 42 14.01 8.29 12.71
C GLY A 42 15.15 7.66 11.90
N ILE A 43 15.80 6.60 12.40
CA ILE A 43 16.96 5.96 11.75
C ILE A 43 16.58 4.68 10.97
N TYR A 44 15.38 4.16 11.17
CA TYR A 44 14.90 2.93 10.55
C TYR A 44 13.98 3.17 9.36
N GLY A 45 13.80 4.41 8.96
CA GLY A 45 12.98 4.78 7.82
C GLY A 45 11.48 4.62 8.02
N ILE A 46 11.00 4.54 9.27
CA ILE A 46 9.58 4.48 9.59
C ILE A 46 9.05 5.90 9.76
N GLY A 47 8.16 6.31 8.88
CA GLY A 47 7.51 7.64 8.92
C GLY A 47 6.20 7.64 9.69
N ARG A 48 5.40 6.58 9.57
CA ARG A 48 4.11 6.42 10.27
C ARG A 48 3.89 4.97 10.72
N VAL A 49 3.10 4.82 11.77
CA VAL A 49 2.63 3.52 12.28
C VAL A 49 1.12 3.61 12.46
N PHE A 50 0.40 2.65 11.93
CA PHE A 50 -1.06 2.52 12.08
C PHE A 50 -1.38 1.21 12.79
N THR A 51 -2.37 1.23 13.65
CA THR A 51 -3.09 0.02 14.04
C THR A 51 -3.94 -0.49 12.88
N ALA A 52 -4.38 -1.75 12.91
CA ALA A 52 -5.28 -2.29 11.89
C ALA A 52 -6.60 -1.48 11.80
N GLU A 53 -7.10 -0.99 12.93
CA GLU A 53 -8.31 -0.19 12.99
C GLU A 53 -8.11 1.19 12.33
N GLU A 54 -6.98 1.85 12.59
CA GLU A 54 -6.63 3.13 11.95
C GLU A 54 -6.44 2.95 10.45
N ALA A 55 -5.74 1.89 10.02
CA ALA A 55 -5.54 1.59 8.61
C ALA A 55 -6.87 1.32 7.87
N GLU A 56 -7.80 0.58 8.48
CA GLU A 56 -9.14 0.37 7.90
C GLU A 56 -9.93 1.68 7.82
N LYS A 57 -9.91 2.48 8.87
CA LYS A 57 -10.68 3.72 8.96
C LYS A 57 -10.16 4.83 8.05
N GLU A 58 -8.84 5.01 7.99
CA GLU A 58 -8.22 6.16 7.32
C GLU A 58 -7.86 5.84 5.86
N GLU A 59 -7.46 4.58 5.60
CA GLU A 59 -6.90 4.18 4.30
C GLU A 59 -7.73 3.08 3.60
N HIS A 60 -8.85 2.68 4.20
CA HIS A 60 -9.67 1.56 3.71
C HIS A 60 -8.88 0.24 3.53
N LEU A 61 -7.79 0.10 4.28
CA LEU A 61 -6.90 -1.05 4.23
C LEU A 61 -7.25 -2.04 5.32
N LYS A 62 -7.85 -3.17 4.92
CA LYS A 62 -8.29 -4.25 5.81
C LYS A 62 -7.54 -5.54 5.53
N GLY A 63 -7.21 -6.29 6.58
CA GLY A 63 -6.57 -7.60 6.50
C GLY A 63 -6.27 -8.19 7.87
N ASP A 64 -5.59 -9.33 7.87
CA ASP A 64 -5.24 -10.07 9.11
C ASP A 64 -3.99 -9.54 9.82
N PHE A 65 -3.44 -8.42 9.37
CA PHE A 65 -2.31 -7.75 10.01
C PHE A 65 -2.75 -7.03 11.30
N SER A 66 -1.79 -6.79 12.19
CA SER A 66 -2.03 -6.04 13.44
C SER A 66 -1.63 -4.57 13.34
N PHE A 67 -0.60 -4.27 12.56
CA PHE A 67 -0.12 -2.90 12.31
C PHE A 67 0.33 -2.75 10.87
N VAL A 68 0.35 -1.50 10.43
CA VAL A 68 0.98 -1.07 9.17
C VAL A 68 2.05 -0.04 9.52
N VAL A 69 3.23 -0.20 8.95
CA VAL A 69 4.26 0.83 8.96
C VAL A 69 4.42 1.41 7.56
N GLU A 70 4.51 2.71 7.47
CA GLU A 70 4.80 3.42 6.24
C GLU A 70 6.16 4.08 6.33
N SER A 71 6.87 4.05 5.23
CA SER A 71 8.19 4.67 5.07
C SER A 71 8.17 6.18 5.28
N ASP A 72 9.32 6.71 5.62
CA ASP A 72 9.62 8.16 5.65
C ASP A 72 9.65 8.80 4.25
N GLY A 73 9.51 8.00 3.19
CA GLY A 73 9.57 8.46 1.79
C GLY A 73 10.94 8.25 1.15
N TYR A 74 11.96 7.88 1.91
CA TYR A 74 13.33 7.66 1.44
C TYR A 74 13.83 6.24 1.65
N THR A 75 13.12 5.46 2.45
CA THR A 75 13.51 4.10 2.85
C THR A 75 12.53 3.08 2.27
N SER A 76 13.04 2.07 1.59
CA SER A 76 12.27 0.90 1.18
C SER A 76 12.53 -0.25 2.14
N PHE A 77 11.45 -0.89 2.60
CA PHE A 77 11.53 -2.05 3.48
C PHE A 77 11.85 -3.33 2.71
N ALA A 78 12.45 -4.29 3.38
CA ALA A 78 12.74 -5.61 2.82
C ALA A 78 12.48 -6.72 3.86
N ASP A 79 12.11 -7.90 3.38
CA ASP A 79 11.81 -9.08 4.22
C ASP A 79 13.08 -9.83 4.61
N LYS A 80 14.09 -9.11 5.08
CA LYS A 80 15.38 -9.69 5.46
C LYS A 80 15.70 -9.38 6.92
N ALA A 81 15.85 -10.43 7.72
CA ALA A 81 16.33 -10.32 9.11
C ALA A 81 17.86 -10.42 9.15
N VAL A 82 18.57 -9.47 8.55
CA VAL A 82 20.05 -9.44 8.46
C VAL A 82 20.59 -8.14 9.04
N ARG A 83 21.89 -8.11 9.32
CA ARG A 83 22.60 -6.89 9.74
C ARG A 83 23.59 -6.47 8.65
N PRO A 84 23.80 -5.15 8.44
CA PRO A 84 23.15 -4.03 9.12
C PRO A 84 21.65 -3.95 8.77
N LEU A 85 20.83 -3.37 9.66
CA LEU A 85 19.37 -3.23 9.45
C LEU A 85 19.02 -2.17 8.43
N VAL A 86 19.86 -1.16 8.30
CA VAL A 86 19.73 -0.08 7.31
C VAL A 86 20.97 -0.10 6.44
N VAL A 87 20.77 -0.08 5.14
CA VAL A 87 21.85 -0.04 4.13
C VAL A 87 21.56 1.09 3.14
N GLU A 88 22.62 1.74 2.67
CA GLU A 88 22.49 2.68 1.58
C GLU A 88 22.12 1.94 0.29
N PHE A 89 21.26 2.57 -0.49
CA PHE A 89 20.85 2.05 -1.79
C PHE A 89 21.99 2.28 -2.81
N ASP A 90 22.39 1.23 -3.52
CA ASP A 90 23.30 1.34 -4.65
C ASP A 90 22.51 1.65 -5.94
N ASP A 91 22.44 2.93 -6.30
CA ASP A 91 21.73 3.42 -7.48
C ASP A 91 22.36 3.00 -8.81
N ARG A 92 23.58 2.43 -8.78
CA ARG A 92 24.26 1.89 -9.97
C ARG A 92 23.80 0.49 -10.32
N ASP A 93 23.13 -0.21 -9.40
CA ASP A 93 22.61 -1.53 -9.66
C ASP A 93 21.27 -1.44 -10.41
N TYR A 94 21.28 -1.75 -11.71
CA TYR A 94 20.10 -1.68 -12.58
C TYR A 94 18.92 -2.56 -12.13
N ARG A 95 19.17 -3.55 -11.27
CA ARG A 95 18.12 -4.42 -10.72
C ARG A 95 17.22 -3.68 -9.75
N PHE A 96 17.69 -2.58 -9.20
CA PHE A 96 16.90 -1.69 -8.36
C PHE A 96 16.44 -0.52 -9.22
N GLY A 97 15.15 -0.48 -9.53
CA GLY A 97 14.58 0.64 -10.28
C GLY A 97 14.68 1.96 -9.52
N HIS A 98 14.57 3.05 -10.26
CA HIS A 98 14.51 4.41 -9.69
C HIS A 98 13.07 4.81 -9.30
N ALA A 99 12.13 3.86 -9.36
CA ALA A 99 10.74 4.03 -8.96
C ALA A 99 10.32 2.86 -8.08
N THR A 100 9.38 3.10 -7.19
CA THR A 100 8.87 2.10 -6.25
C THR A 100 7.38 2.30 -6.02
N HIS A 101 6.78 1.40 -5.27
CA HIS A 101 5.36 1.38 -4.91
C HIS A 101 5.18 1.13 -3.41
N GLY A 102 3.94 0.95 -2.96
CA GLY A 102 3.64 0.57 -1.58
C GLY A 102 3.41 1.77 -0.66
N TYR A 103 3.29 2.97 -1.22
CA TYR A 103 2.81 4.13 -0.46
C TYR A 103 1.33 3.99 -0.13
N LEU A 104 0.92 4.57 0.97
CA LEU A 104 -0.49 4.83 1.23
C LEU A 104 -1.01 5.95 0.29
N PRO A 105 -2.33 5.97 -0.01
CA PRO A 105 -2.87 6.82 -1.09
C PRO A 105 -2.58 8.31 -0.96
N ASP A 106 -2.43 8.82 0.26
CA ASP A 106 -2.23 10.24 0.55
C ASP A 106 -0.77 10.72 0.37
N ARG A 107 0.19 9.79 0.21
CA ARG A 107 1.63 10.10 0.22
C ARG A 107 2.40 9.68 -1.02
N GLY A 108 1.86 8.77 -1.81
CA GLY A 108 2.47 8.31 -3.05
C GLY A 108 2.13 9.19 -4.24
N ALA A 109 2.90 9.00 -5.32
CA ALA A 109 2.51 9.53 -6.62
C ALA A 109 1.20 8.86 -7.07
N GLN A 110 0.25 9.67 -7.54
CA GLN A 110 -1.01 9.14 -8.03
C GLN A 110 -0.79 8.43 -9.38
N PRO A 111 -1.39 7.24 -9.58
CA PRO A 111 -1.32 6.55 -10.86
C PRO A 111 -2.06 7.35 -11.94
N VAL A 112 -1.67 7.12 -13.19
CA VAL A 112 -2.32 7.70 -14.36
C VAL A 112 -3.14 6.62 -15.06
N PHE A 113 -4.41 6.91 -15.30
CA PHE A 113 -5.26 6.12 -16.19
C PHE A 113 -5.31 6.79 -17.57
N ALA A 114 -5.10 6.01 -18.61
CA ALA A 114 -5.25 6.46 -20.00
C ALA A 114 -5.93 5.37 -20.82
N ALA A 115 -6.96 5.72 -21.57
CA ALA A 115 -7.71 4.80 -22.40
C ALA A 115 -7.88 5.33 -23.83
N GLN A 116 -7.84 4.43 -24.81
CA GLN A 116 -8.11 4.69 -26.21
C GLN A 116 -8.80 3.48 -26.83
N GLY A 117 -9.79 3.71 -27.65
CA GLY A 117 -10.50 2.63 -28.34
C GLY A 117 -11.77 3.11 -29.04
N PRO A 118 -12.45 2.23 -29.79
CA PRO A 118 -13.67 2.59 -30.54
C PRO A 118 -14.80 3.06 -29.63
N ASP A 119 -14.88 2.51 -28.42
CA ASP A 119 -15.94 2.81 -27.45
C ASP A 119 -15.53 3.84 -26.39
N ILE A 120 -14.32 4.42 -26.55
CA ILE A 120 -13.81 5.48 -25.69
C ILE A 120 -14.02 6.84 -26.33
N ARG A 121 -14.52 7.81 -25.57
CA ARG A 121 -14.65 9.20 -25.99
C ARG A 121 -13.30 9.86 -26.12
N GLU A 122 -13.09 10.62 -27.17
CA GLU A 122 -11.85 11.36 -27.37
C GLU A 122 -11.86 12.70 -26.62
N GLY A 123 -10.68 13.10 -26.14
CA GLY A 123 -10.46 14.41 -25.53
C GLY A 123 -11.04 14.59 -24.12
N ILE A 124 -11.49 13.51 -23.49
CA ILE A 124 -11.93 13.57 -22.08
C ILE A 124 -10.71 13.58 -21.16
N VAL A 125 -10.70 14.49 -20.21
CA VAL A 125 -9.70 14.59 -19.15
C VAL A 125 -10.44 14.75 -17.82
N LEU A 126 -10.22 13.82 -16.91
CA LEU A 126 -10.67 13.90 -15.52
C LEU A 126 -9.47 14.20 -14.62
N GLU A 127 -9.60 15.15 -13.72
CA GLU A 127 -8.52 15.48 -12.78
C GLU A 127 -8.24 14.34 -11.79
N ARG A 128 -9.29 13.59 -11.45
CA ARG A 128 -9.22 12.46 -10.51
C ARG A 128 -10.19 11.37 -10.91
N GLY A 129 -9.78 10.14 -10.73
CA GLY A 129 -10.59 8.93 -10.77
C GLY A 129 -10.27 8.06 -9.55
N LYS A 130 -11.08 7.05 -9.32
CA LYS A 130 -10.83 6.05 -8.29
C LYS A 130 -10.39 4.77 -8.98
N VAL A 131 -9.34 4.11 -8.45
CA VAL A 131 -8.86 2.82 -8.97
C VAL A 131 -9.98 1.76 -8.95
N VAL A 132 -10.86 1.81 -7.96
CA VAL A 132 -12.01 0.88 -7.86
C VAL A 132 -13.00 1.01 -9.01
N ASP A 133 -13.02 2.14 -9.74
CA ASP A 133 -13.91 2.38 -10.89
C ASP A 133 -13.36 1.77 -12.19
N GLU A 134 -12.09 1.36 -12.23
CA GLU A 134 -11.47 0.79 -13.44
C GLU A 134 -12.10 -0.55 -13.82
N ALA A 135 -12.24 -1.48 -12.85
CA ALA A 135 -12.79 -2.80 -13.12
C ALA A 135 -14.25 -2.76 -13.61
N PRO A 136 -15.18 -1.99 -13.01
CA PRO A 136 -16.51 -1.77 -13.58
C PRO A 136 -16.50 -1.14 -14.96
N THR A 137 -15.58 -0.21 -15.23
CA THR A 137 -15.42 0.41 -16.56
C THR A 137 -15.02 -0.63 -17.61
N TYR A 138 -14.05 -1.50 -17.30
CA TYR A 138 -13.66 -2.60 -18.20
C TYR A 138 -14.80 -3.59 -18.41
N ALA A 139 -15.56 -3.91 -17.38
CA ALA A 139 -16.72 -4.79 -17.47
C ALA A 139 -17.79 -4.19 -18.40
N SER A 140 -18.08 -2.90 -18.28
CA SER A 140 -19.00 -2.18 -19.16
C SER A 140 -18.56 -2.26 -20.62
N LEU A 141 -17.28 -2.00 -20.92
CA LEU A 141 -16.72 -2.13 -22.28
C LEU A 141 -16.81 -3.55 -22.83
N LEU A 142 -16.75 -4.56 -21.99
CA LEU A 142 -16.87 -5.97 -22.37
C LEU A 142 -18.31 -6.48 -22.43
N GLY A 143 -19.29 -5.65 -22.06
CA GLY A 143 -20.69 -6.04 -21.98
C GLY A 143 -20.98 -7.09 -20.90
N VAL A 144 -20.19 -7.11 -19.81
CA VAL A 144 -20.37 -8.02 -18.67
C VAL A 144 -20.71 -7.22 -17.42
N THR A 145 -21.39 -7.87 -16.49
CA THR A 145 -21.71 -7.28 -15.19
C THR A 145 -20.80 -7.84 -14.12
N LEU A 146 -20.14 -6.98 -13.35
CA LEU A 146 -19.47 -7.36 -12.11
C LEU A 146 -20.49 -7.37 -10.97
N LEU A 147 -20.39 -8.41 -10.14
CA LEU A 147 -21.13 -8.49 -8.89
C LEU A 147 -20.22 -8.03 -7.74
N ASP A 148 -20.81 -7.41 -6.74
CA ASP A 148 -20.14 -7.02 -5.49
C ASP A 148 -18.93 -6.06 -5.73
N THR A 149 -19.08 -5.10 -6.62
CA THR A 149 -18.08 -4.05 -6.84
C THR A 149 -18.37 -2.81 -5.97
N GLU A 150 -17.32 -2.21 -5.43
CA GLU A 150 -17.41 -0.94 -4.68
C GLU A 150 -17.32 0.29 -5.60
N GLY A 151 -16.84 0.10 -6.83
CA GLY A 151 -16.71 1.17 -7.83
C GLY A 151 -17.86 1.17 -8.83
N GLU A 152 -17.92 2.26 -9.58
CA GLU A 152 -18.89 2.48 -10.68
C GLU A 152 -18.15 2.69 -12.01
N PRO A 153 -18.75 2.34 -13.16
CA PRO A 153 -18.14 2.64 -14.45
C PRO A 153 -17.90 4.14 -14.63
N MET A 154 -16.76 4.50 -15.18
CA MET A 154 -16.40 5.88 -15.54
C MET A 154 -17.13 6.28 -16.83
N GLU A 155 -18.43 6.54 -16.74
CA GLU A 155 -19.34 6.81 -17.86
C GLU A 155 -18.89 8.00 -18.73
N GLU A 156 -18.15 8.95 -18.17
CA GLU A 156 -17.61 10.11 -18.89
C GLU A 156 -16.67 9.69 -20.01
N PHE A 157 -15.97 8.58 -19.87
CA PHE A 157 -15.06 8.05 -20.89
C PHE A 157 -15.77 7.20 -21.95
N LEU A 158 -16.97 6.67 -21.66
CA LEU A 158 -17.62 5.70 -22.51
C LEU A 158 -18.50 6.38 -23.58
N LYS A 159 -18.48 5.86 -24.78
CA LYS A 159 -19.49 6.20 -25.81
C LYS A 159 -20.76 5.44 -25.48
N ALA A 160 -21.91 6.11 -25.78
CA ALA A 160 -23.22 5.50 -25.64
C ALA A 160 -23.46 4.43 -26.73
#